data_efee71486ca931fb0408ab9026a43eaa
#
_entry.id   efee71486ca931fb0408ab9026a43eaa
#
_cell.length_a   1.000
_cell.length_b   1.000
_cell.length_c   1.000
_cell.angle_alpha   90.00
_cell.angle_beta   90.00
_cell.angle_gamma   90.00
#
_symmetry.space_group_name_H-M   'P 1'
#
loop_
_entity.id
_entity.type
_entity.pdbx_description
1 polymer ?
#
loop_
_entity_poly.entity_id
_entity_poly.type
_entity_poly.pdbx_seq_one_letter_code
_entity_poly.pdbx_strand_id
1 'polypeptide(L)'
;MVETISPSELRQEAERAYKKKDYLSAAKAYQAAAECYSQPGEQITAAEMLNNASVAYLQAGESEAALQATLGTEITFSEAGDTRRQAIALGNQAAAYEALGQLESAAKAYQTSSELLQEIGDQELRSVVMQSLSAVQLRLGNKMEALFTMQAGLEQIENPGLKQKLVKKILRSPFSYFNRLT
;
A
#
# COMPACT_ATOMS: atom_id res chain seq x y z
N MET A 1 -22.41 23.32 26.00
CA MET A 1 -21.04 23.23 25.51
C MET A 1 -21.00 21.96 24.70
N VAL A 2 -20.70 22.03 23.39
CA VAL A 2 -20.48 20.85 22.57
C VAL A 2 -19.11 20.34 23.00
N GLU A 3 -19.01 19.14 23.59
CA GLU A 3 -17.74 18.48 23.85
C GLU A 3 -17.07 18.25 22.48
N THR A 4 -16.02 18.97 22.22
CA THR A 4 -15.17 18.71 21.04
C THR A 4 -14.40 17.43 21.30
N ILE A 5 -14.77 16.37 20.57
CA ILE A 5 -14.08 15.08 20.62
C ILE A 5 -12.60 15.31 20.25
N SER A 6 -11.67 14.80 21.04
CA SER A 6 -10.25 14.98 20.79
C SER A 6 -9.78 14.14 19.59
N PRO A 7 -8.70 14.56 18.88
CA PRO A 7 -8.14 13.77 17.78
C PRO A 7 -7.78 12.33 18.19
N SER A 8 -7.31 12.16 19.43
CA SER A 8 -6.96 10.84 19.98
C SER A 8 -8.18 9.95 20.21
N GLU A 9 -9.31 10.53 20.62
CA GLU A 9 -10.58 9.80 20.78
C GLU A 9 -11.15 9.38 19.42
N LEU A 10 -11.11 10.27 18.42
CA LEU A 10 -11.50 9.95 17.04
C LEU A 10 -10.65 8.82 16.45
N ARG A 11 -9.33 8.85 16.66
CA ARG A 11 -8.44 7.76 16.26
C ARG A 11 -8.84 6.44 16.93
N GLN A 12 -9.08 6.43 18.24
CA GLN A 12 -9.50 5.23 18.96
C GLN A 12 -10.87 4.71 18.50
N GLU A 13 -11.78 5.61 18.17
CA GLU A 13 -13.08 5.25 17.59
C GLU A 13 -12.88 4.56 16.22
N ALA A 14 -12.04 5.15 15.36
CA ALA A 14 -11.71 4.58 14.07
C ALA A 14 -11.12 3.17 14.20
N GLU A 15 -10.14 2.97 15.10
CA GLU A 15 -9.53 1.68 15.37
C GLU A 15 -10.55 0.63 15.86
N ARG A 16 -11.49 1.05 16.73
CA ARG A 16 -12.57 0.18 17.21
C ARG A 16 -13.55 -0.19 16.11
N ALA A 17 -13.95 0.77 15.28
CA ALA A 17 -14.84 0.53 14.15
C ALA A 17 -14.17 -0.42 13.14
N TYR A 18 -12.88 -0.20 12.81
CA TYR A 18 -12.11 -1.06 11.92
C TYR A 18 -12.05 -2.52 12.41
N LYS A 19 -11.77 -2.73 13.71
CA LYS A 19 -11.77 -4.07 14.32
C LYS A 19 -13.13 -4.77 14.26
N LYS A 20 -14.23 -3.98 14.30
CA LYS A 20 -15.61 -4.48 14.13
C LYS A 20 -15.99 -4.69 12.66
N LYS A 21 -15.09 -4.39 11.71
CA LYS A 21 -15.32 -4.39 10.27
C LYS A 21 -16.36 -3.37 9.79
N ASP A 22 -16.63 -2.36 10.61
CA ASP A 22 -17.40 -1.18 10.20
C ASP A 22 -16.42 -0.19 9.54
N TYR A 23 -16.04 -0.55 8.32
CA TYR A 23 -14.97 0.13 7.61
C TYR A 23 -15.32 1.56 7.20
N LEU A 24 -16.59 1.82 6.87
CA LEU A 24 -17.02 3.16 6.49
C LEU A 24 -16.98 4.12 7.70
N SER A 25 -17.47 3.69 8.86
CA SER A 25 -17.36 4.47 10.09
C SER A 25 -15.89 4.66 10.49
N ALA A 26 -15.06 3.63 10.36
CA ALA A 26 -13.63 3.75 10.63
C ALA A 26 -12.96 4.79 9.73
N ALA A 27 -13.24 4.77 8.42
CA ALA A 27 -12.67 5.71 7.46
C ALA A 27 -13.05 7.17 7.81
N LYS A 28 -14.33 7.42 8.08
CA LYS A 28 -14.81 8.75 8.46
C LYS A 28 -14.19 9.25 9.77
N ALA A 29 -14.03 8.37 10.75
CA ALA A 29 -13.41 8.75 12.03
C ALA A 29 -11.91 9.02 11.87
N TYR A 30 -11.17 8.26 11.04
CA TYR A 30 -9.79 8.58 10.70
C TYR A 30 -9.67 9.91 9.96
N GLN A 31 -10.56 10.19 9.01
CA GLN A 31 -10.56 11.46 8.28
C GLN A 31 -10.85 12.63 9.23
N ALA A 32 -11.84 12.51 10.10
CA ALA A 32 -12.15 13.53 11.10
C ALA A 32 -10.96 13.74 12.07
N ALA A 33 -10.25 12.66 12.46
CA ALA A 33 -9.03 12.78 13.24
C ALA A 33 -7.95 13.56 12.49
N ALA A 34 -7.75 13.30 11.18
CA ALA A 34 -6.78 14.03 10.36
C ALA A 34 -7.09 15.52 10.30
N GLU A 35 -8.35 15.89 10.14
CA GLU A 35 -8.80 17.29 10.10
C GLU A 35 -8.51 18.05 11.40
N CYS A 36 -8.45 17.35 12.54
CA CYS A 36 -8.09 17.95 13.82
C CYS A 36 -6.59 18.24 13.96
N TYR A 37 -5.70 17.57 13.17
CA TYR A 37 -4.26 17.78 13.18
C TYR A 37 -3.87 18.90 12.21
N SER A 38 -4.27 20.14 12.53
CA SER A 38 -4.07 21.32 11.65
C SER A 38 -2.92 22.22 12.10
N GLN A 39 -2.26 21.91 13.22
CA GLN A 39 -1.19 22.72 13.76
C GLN A 39 0.15 22.50 13.02
N PRO A 40 1.02 23.52 12.97
CA PRO A 40 2.38 23.34 12.45
C PRO A 40 3.10 22.21 13.21
N GLY A 41 3.63 21.21 12.48
CA GLY A 41 4.31 20.07 13.03
C GLY A 41 3.42 18.81 13.19
N GLU A 42 2.13 18.89 12.95
CA GLU A 42 1.20 17.76 13.03
C GLU A 42 0.90 17.11 11.67
N GLN A 43 1.45 17.65 10.58
CA GLN A 43 1.17 17.20 9.20
C GLN A 43 1.46 15.70 8.99
N ILE A 44 2.51 15.18 9.65
CA ILE A 44 2.86 13.76 9.58
C ILE A 44 1.76 12.91 10.20
N THR A 45 1.21 13.33 11.35
CA THR A 45 0.14 12.62 12.02
C THR A 45 -1.16 12.69 11.22
N ALA A 46 -1.46 13.85 10.63
CA ALA A 46 -2.61 14.00 9.73
C ALA A 46 -2.49 13.06 8.51
N ALA A 47 -1.32 13.02 7.86
CA ALA A 47 -1.06 12.12 6.74
C ALA A 47 -1.18 10.63 7.13
N GLU A 48 -0.74 10.26 8.34
CA GLU A 48 -0.92 8.90 8.87
C GLU A 48 -2.42 8.56 9.03
N MET A 49 -3.22 9.47 9.57
CA MET A 49 -4.66 9.26 9.69
C MET A 49 -5.34 9.15 8.32
N LEU A 50 -4.95 9.98 7.36
CA LEU A 50 -5.46 9.90 5.98
C LEU A 50 -5.11 8.59 5.30
N ASN A 51 -3.89 8.08 5.47
CA ASN A 51 -3.54 6.75 4.97
C ASN A 51 -4.38 5.64 5.59
N ASN A 52 -4.64 5.71 6.90
CA ASN A 52 -5.52 4.74 7.58
C ASN A 52 -6.96 4.86 7.09
N ALA A 53 -7.45 6.08 6.83
CA ALA A 53 -8.75 6.33 6.22
C ALA A 53 -8.85 5.69 4.83
N SER A 54 -7.83 5.85 4.00
CA SER A 54 -7.76 5.24 2.67
C SER A 54 -7.91 3.73 2.71
N VAL A 55 -7.16 3.05 3.59
CA VAL A 55 -7.28 1.61 3.78
C VAL A 55 -8.69 1.21 4.20
N ALA A 56 -9.29 1.95 5.11
CA ALA A 56 -10.66 1.69 5.57
C ALA A 56 -11.68 1.95 4.46
N TYR A 57 -11.54 3.02 3.66
CA TYR A 57 -12.39 3.28 2.50
C TYR A 57 -12.30 2.16 1.46
N LEU A 58 -11.08 1.66 1.15
CA LEU A 58 -10.92 0.52 0.24
C LEU A 58 -11.65 -0.72 0.74
N GLN A 59 -11.58 -1.01 2.05
CA GLN A 59 -12.32 -2.14 2.65
C GLN A 59 -13.84 -1.92 2.64
N ALA A 60 -14.30 -0.69 2.62
CA ALA A 60 -15.71 -0.32 2.49
C ALA A 60 -16.19 -0.34 1.03
N GLY A 61 -15.31 -0.46 0.04
CA GLY A 61 -15.62 -0.38 -1.39
C GLY A 61 -15.70 1.06 -1.93
N GLU A 62 -15.30 2.05 -1.15
CA GLU A 62 -15.33 3.48 -1.49
C GLU A 62 -14.00 3.91 -2.13
N SER A 63 -13.74 3.43 -3.36
CA SER A 63 -12.43 3.55 -4.02
C SER A 63 -12.04 5.00 -4.33
N GLU A 64 -12.99 5.85 -4.73
CA GLU A 64 -12.75 7.28 -4.96
C GLU A 64 -12.35 8.00 -3.68
N ALA A 65 -13.06 7.75 -2.58
CA ALA A 65 -12.74 8.33 -1.29
C ALA A 65 -11.37 7.85 -0.77
N ALA A 66 -11.05 6.58 -1.01
CA ALA A 66 -9.75 6.02 -0.69
C ALA A 66 -8.63 6.74 -1.45
N LEU A 67 -8.79 6.97 -2.74
CA LEU A 67 -7.81 7.72 -3.53
C LEU A 67 -7.64 9.15 -3.01
N GLN A 68 -8.74 9.85 -2.79
CA GLN A 68 -8.70 11.24 -2.28
C GLN A 68 -7.99 11.33 -0.93
N ALA A 69 -8.18 10.36 -0.06
CA ALA A 69 -7.52 10.34 1.25
C ALA A 69 -6.00 10.15 1.17
N THR A 70 -5.46 9.52 0.11
CA THR A 70 -4.00 9.32 -0.02
C THR A 70 -3.28 10.43 -0.76
N LEU A 71 -3.98 11.26 -1.54
CA LEU A 71 -3.32 12.28 -2.37
C LEU A 71 -2.54 13.28 -1.50
N GLY A 72 -1.24 13.42 -1.78
CA GLY A 72 -0.33 14.34 -1.10
C GLY A 72 0.29 13.78 0.18
N THR A 73 -0.19 12.65 0.71
CA THR A 73 0.40 12.07 1.93
C THR A 73 1.82 11.56 1.69
N GLU A 74 2.11 11.05 0.49
CA GLU A 74 3.44 10.63 0.07
C GLU A 74 4.44 11.81 0.05
N ILE A 75 3.98 13.00 -0.32
CA ILE A 75 4.79 14.23 -0.31
C ILE A 75 5.13 14.60 1.13
N THR A 76 4.13 14.62 2.01
CA THR A 76 4.32 14.91 3.44
C THR A 76 5.36 14.01 4.08
N PHE A 77 5.32 12.70 3.81
CA PHE A 77 6.31 11.76 4.33
C PHE A 77 7.68 11.93 3.69
N SER A 78 7.73 12.25 2.39
CA SER A 78 8.98 12.54 1.69
C SER A 78 9.69 13.76 2.28
N GLU A 79 8.96 14.86 2.50
CA GLU A 79 9.50 16.09 3.11
C GLU A 79 9.98 15.87 4.55
N ALA A 80 9.36 14.93 5.26
CA ALA A 80 9.79 14.52 6.60
C ALA A 80 10.96 13.53 6.60
N GLY A 81 11.43 13.06 5.44
CA GLY A 81 12.47 12.04 5.32
C GLY A 81 12.02 10.63 5.74
N ASP A 82 10.71 10.40 5.84
CA ASP A 82 10.16 9.09 6.21
C ASP A 82 9.87 8.26 4.95
N THR A 83 10.93 7.74 4.36
CA THR A 83 10.86 6.92 3.14
C THR A 83 9.96 5.70 3.29
N ARG A 84 9.92 5.11 4.50
CA ARG A 84 9.07 3.94 4.73
C ARG A 84 7.58 4.29 4.65
N ARG A 85 7.14 5.37 5.34
CA ARG A 85 5.74 5.80 5.27
C ARG A 85 5.40 6.38 3.89
N GLN A 86 6.33 7.03 3.21
CA GLN A 86 6.17 7.45 1.82
C GLN A 86 5.85 6.27 0.90
N ALA A 87 6.61 5.17 1.01
CA ALA A 87 6.36 3.96 0.23
C ALA A 87 5.01 3.32 0.53
N ILE A 88 4.59 3.29 1.81
CA ILE A 88 3.27 2.79 2.22
C ILE A 88 2.16 3.65 1.63
N ALA A 89 2.30 4.97 1.66
CA ALA A 89 1.32 5.90 1.08
C ALA A 89 1.14 5.67 -0.42
N LEU A 90 2.24 5.52 -1.15
CA LEU A 90 2.21 5.17 -2.58
C LEU A 90 1.57 3.79 -2.83
N GLY A 91 1.82 2.81 -1.97
CA GLY A 91 1.17 1.50 -2.04
C GLY A 91 -0.35 1.58 -1.85
N ASN A 92 -0.81 2.39 -0.89
CA ASN A 92 -2.24 2.64 -0.66
C ASN A 92 -2.89 3.38 -1.83
N GLN A 93 -2.20 4.40 -2.37
CA GLN A 93 -2.64 5.12 -3.56
C GLN A 93 -2.75 4.19 -4.77
N ALA A 94 -1.77 3.30 -4.96
CA ALA A 94 -1.79 2.29 -6.02
C ALA A 94 -2.99 1.34 -5.87
N ALA A 95 -3.29 0.89 -4.65
CA ALA A 95 -4.46 0.04 -4.39
C ALA A 95 -5.78 0.75 -4.70
N ALA A 96 -5.87 2.06 -4.43
CA ALA A 96 -7.04 2.86 -4.77
C ALA A 96 -7.17 3.02 -6.31
N TYR A 97 -6.08 3.30 -7.02
CA TYR A 97 -6.07 3.31 -8.49
C TYR A 97 -6.48 1.95 -9.08
N GLU A 98 -5.96 0.85 -8.51
CA GLU A 98 -6.31 -0.49 -8.95
C GLU A 98 -7.80 -0.78 -8.78
N ALA A 99 -8.39 -0.39 -7.65
CA ALA A 99 -9.81 -0.55 -7.37
C ALA A 99 -10.70 0.27 -8.33
N LEU A 100 -10.19 1.43 -8.80
CA LEU A 100 -10.84 2.28 -9.82
C LEU A 100 -10.59 1.78 -11.26
N GLY A 101 -9.82 0.70 -11.44
CA GLY A 101 -9.46 0.19 -12.77
C GLY A 101 -8.43 1.05 -13.52
N GLN A 102 -7.79 2.01 -12.85
CA GLN A 102 -6.73 2.86 -13.40
C GLN A 102 -5.38 2.13 -13.32
N LEU A 103 -5.25 1.06 -14.11
CA LEU A 103 -4.18 0.06 -13.94
C LEU A 103 -2.78 0.63 -14.20
N GLU A 104 -2.62 1.53 -15.16
CA GLU A 104 -1.32 2.17 -15.46
C GLU A 104 -0.85 3.03 -14.29
N SER A 105 -1.76 3.81 -13.70
CA SER A 105 -1.47 4.63 -12.51
C SER A 105 -1.12 3.74 -11.31
N ALA A 106 -1.86 2.66 -11.12
CA ALA A 106 -1.59 1.67 -10.07
C ALA A 106 -0.21 1.05 -10.23
N ALA A 107 0.14 0.60 -11.45
CA ALA A 107 1.45 0.00 -11.73
C ALA A 107 2.59 0.97 -11.43
N LYS A 108 2.47 2.24 -11.87
CA LYS A 108 3.48 3.27 -11.60
C LYS A 108 3.65 3.53 -10.10
N ALA A 109 2.57 3.67 -9.35
CA ALA A 109 2.64 3.95 -7.91
C ALA A 109 3.21 2.74 -7.13
N TYR A 110 2.81 1.50 -7.47
CA TYR A 110 3.42 0.30 -6.89
C TYR A 110 4.90 0.19 -7.23
N GLN A 111 5.31 0.50 -8.46
CA GLN A 111 6.71 0.49 -8.88
C GLN A 111 7.54 1.45 -8.02
N THR A 112 7.12 2.72 -7.89
CA THR A 112 7.83 3.70 -7.06
C THR A 112 7.87 3.28 -5.59
N SER A 113 6.77 2.74 -5.04
CA SER A 113 6.75 2.18 -3.69
C SER A 113 7.79 1.07 -3.50
N SER A 114 7.87 0.14 -4.47
CA SER A 114 8.84 -0.97 -4.44
C SER A 114 10.30 -0.49 -4.49
N GLU A 115 10.57 0.56 -5.26
CA GLU A 115 11.91 1.16 -5.38
C GLU A 115 12.34 1.80 -4.04
N LEU A 116 11.47 2.60 -3.41
CA LEU A 116 11.73 3.19 -2.10
C LEU A 116 11.96 2.12 -1.02
N LEU A 117 11.18 1.05 -1.03
CA LEU A 117 11.34 -0.06 -0.08
C LEU A 117 12.65 -0.83 -0.32
N GLN A 118 13.12 -0.91 -1.56
CA GLN A 118 14.42 -1.47 -1.87
C GLN A 118 15.56 -0.61 -1.32
N GLU A 119 15.47 0.71 -1.43
CA GLU A 119 16.46 1.65 -0.93
C GLU A 119 16.66 1.52 0.58
N ILE A 120 15.58 1.34 1.34
CA ILE A 120 15.63 1.20 2.80
C ILE A 120 15.80 -0.25 3.27
N GLY A 121 15.85 -1.23 2.35
CA GLY A 121 16.03 -2.65 2.69
C GLY A 121 14.81 -3.33 3.31
N ASP A 122 13.60 -2.74 3.24
CA ASP A 122 12.35 -3.38 3.73
C ASP A 122 11.83 -4.43 2.75
N GLN A 123 12.48 -5.59 2.75
CA GLN A 123 12.21 -6.67 1.80
C GLN A 123 10.83 -7.32 2.00
N GLU A 124 10.33 -7.36 3.24
CA GLU A 124 9.00 -7.93 3.52
C GLU A 124 7.91 -7.10 2.86
N LEU A 125 7.89 -5.80 3.12
CA LEU A 125 6.89 -4.90 2.56
C LEU A 125 7.05 -4.78 1.04
N ARG A 126 8.30 -4.73 0.54
CA ARG A 126 8.59 -4.75 -0.89
C ARG A 126 8.00 -5.97 -1.59
N SER A 127 8.13 -7.16 -1.00
CA SER A 127 7.55 -8.38 -1.55
C SER A 127 6.04 -8.29 -1.70
N VAL A 128 5.33 -7.71 -0.72
CA VAL A 128 3.88 -7.49 -0.78
C VAL A 128 3.52 -6.55 -1.93
N VAL A 129 4.22 -5.42 -2.03
CA VAL A 129 4.01 -4.43 -3.11
C VAL A 129 4.28 -5.04 -4.47
N MET A 130 5.35 -5.83 -4.63
CA MET A 130 5.68 -6.48 -5.90
C MET A 130 4.65 -7.56 -6.30
N GLN A 131 4.02 -8.24 -5.35
CA GLN A 131 2.90 -9.15 -5.64
C GLN A 131 1.71 -8.38 -6.24
N SER A 132 1.35 -7.23 -5.65
CA SER A 132 0.29 -6.36 -6.17
C SER A 132 0.66 -5.81 -7.55
N LEU A 133 1.88 -5.32 -7.73
CA LEU A 133 2.37 -4.85 -9.03
C LEU A 133 2.28 -5.94 -10.11
N SER A 134 2.74 -7.15 -9.80
CA SER A 134 2.66 -8.28 -10.72
C SER A 134 1.21 -8.60 -11.12
N ALA A 135 0.27 -8.55 -10.17
CA ALA A 135 -1.15 -8.76 -10.46
C ALA A 135 -1.70 -7.68 -11.41
N VAL A 136 -1.36 -6.41 -11.20
CA VAL A 136 -1.74 -5.30 -12.08
C VAL A 136 -1.12 -5.46 -13.46
N GLN A 137 0.16 -5.82 -13.57
CA GLN A 137 0.86 -6.08 -14.84
C GLN A 137 0.20 -7.22 -15.62
N LEU A 138 -0.28 -8.28 -14.96
CA LEU A 138 -1.05 -9.35 -15.61
C LEU A 138 -2.37 -8.82 -16.20
N ARG A 139 -3.08 -7.95 -15.48
CA ARG A 139 -4.32 -7.33 -15.96
C ARG A 139 -4.09 -6.39 -17.13
N LEU A 140 -2.92 -5.75 -17.20
CA LEU A 140 -2.45 -4.94 -18.34
C LEU A 140 -1.99 -5.80 -19.54
N GLY A 141 -1.90 -7.12 -19.39
CA GLY A 141 -1.41 -8.03 -20.44
C GLY A 141 0.10 -8.19 -20.49
N ASN A 142 0.84 -7.55 -19.59
CA ASN A 142 2.32 -7.55 -19.52
C ASN A 142 2.85 -8.82 -18.82
N LYS A 143 2.55 -10.00 -19.38
CA LYS A 143 2.77 -11.30 -18.73
C LYS A 143 4.22 -11.56 -18.33
N MET A 144 5.18 -11.22 -19.21
CA MET A 144 6.60 -11.45 -18.92
C MET A 144 7.10 -10.55 -17.80
N GLU A 145 6.73 -9.28 -17.85
CA GLU A 145 7.07 -8.31 -16.79
C GLU A 145 6.50 -8.73 -15.43
N ALA A 146 5.22 -9.13 -15.39
CA ALA A 146 4.59 -9.66 -14.20
C ALA A 146 5.33 -10.87 -13.60
N LEU A 147 5.80 -11.76 -14.46
CA LEU A 147 6.57 -12.94 -14.03
C LEU A 147 7.90 -12.53 -13.39
N PHE A 148 8.64 -11.61 -14.01
CA PHE A 148 9.90 -11.10 -13.47
C PHE A 148 9.67 -10.35 -12.15
N THR A 149 8.65 -9.50 -12.07
CA THR A 149 8.28 -8.78 -10.86
C THR A 149 7.97 -9.74 -9.71
N MET A 150 7.15 -10.75 -9.95
CA MET A 150 6.83 -11.77 -8.95
C MET A 150 8.06 -12.54 -8.48
N GLN A 151 8.92 -12.94 -9.40
CA GLN A 151 10.17 -13.65 -9.08
C GLN A 151 11.07 -12.78 -8.20
N ALA A 152 11.31 -11.54 -8.58
CA ALA A 152 12.17 -10.62 -7.84
C ALA A 152 11.64 -10.33 -6.42
N GLY A 153 10.30 -10.21 -6.27
CA GLY A 153 9.67 -10.04 -4.96
C GLY A 153 9.82 -11.24 -4.04
N LEU A 154 9.91 -12.46 -4.61
CA LEU A 154 10.05 -13.69 -3.83
C LEU A 154 11.50 -14.02 -3.49
N GLU A 155 12.47 -13.66 -4.33
CA GLU A 155 13.88 -14.07 -4.16
C GLU A 155 14.51 -13.50 -2.89
N GLN A 156 14.08 -12.34 -2.45
CA GLN A 156 14.65 -11.59 -1.33
C GLN A 156 14.03 -11.92 0.04
N ILE A 157 13.05 -12.83 0.10
CA ILE A 157 12.45 -13.26 1.36
C ILE A 157 13.36 -14.31 2.01
N GLU A 158 13.95 -13.98 3.17
CA GLU A 158 14.84 -14.89 3.90
C GLU A 158 14.11 -16.15 4.41
N ASN A 159 12.88 -16.01 4.90
CA ASN A 159 12.06 -17.11 5.42
C ASN A 159 10.71 -17.23 4.70
N PRO A 160 10.68 -17.67 3.43
CA PRO A 160 9.42 -17.75 2.68
C PRO A 160 8.49 -18.82 3.28
N GLY A 161 7.22 -18.46 3.46
CA GLY A 161 6.17 -19.39 3.84
C GLY A 161 5.93 -20.49 2.78
N LEU A 162 5.16 -21.51 3.12
CA LEU A 162 4.92 -22.67 2.24
C LEU A 162 4.37 -22.27 0.86
N LYS A 163 3.44 -21.31 0.79
CA LYS A 163 2.90 -20.81 -0.49
C LYS A 163 3.98 -20.13 -1.34
N GLN A 164 4.80 -19.28 -0.73
CA GLN A 164 5.90 -18.58 -1.39
C GLN A 164 6.99 -19.56 -1.87
N LYS A 165 7.32 -20.60 -1.08
CA LYS A 165 8.24 -21.67 -1.49
C LYS A 165 7.73 -22.43 -2.71
N LEU A 166 6.43 -22.71 -2.77
CA LEU A 166 5.81 -23.40 -3.90
C LEU A 166 5.85 -22.54 -5.16
N VAL A 167 5.46 -21.26 -5.05
CA VAL A 167 5.50 -20.30 -6.17
C VAL A 167 6.95 -20.12 -6.66
N LYS A 168 7.90 -19.92 -5.75
CA LYS A 168 9.33 -19.82 -6.07
C LYS A 168 9.84 -21.06 -6.82
N LYS A 169 9.38 -22.27 -6.44
CA LYS A 169 9.73 -23.53 -7.13
C LYS A 169 9.13 -23.58 -8.54
N ILE A 170 7.88 -23.15 -8.71
CA ILE A 170 7.19 -23.11 -10.02
C ILE A 170 7.87 -22.11 -10.95
N LEU A 171 8.20 -20.91 -10.46
CA LEU A 171 8.85 -19.85 -11.23
C LEU A 171 10.29 -20.22 -11.67
N ARG A 172 11.02 -20.97 -10.85
CA ARG A 172 12.37 -21.48 -11.20
C ARG A 172 12.36 -22.61 -12.24
N SER A 173 11.28 -23.34 -12.34
CA SER A 173 11.20 -24.53 -13.20
C SER A 173 11.33 -24.20 -14.71
N PRO A 174 10.69 -23.19 -15.30
CA PRO A 174 10.82 -22.90 -16.73
C PRO A 174 12.19 -22.32 -17.12
N PHE A 175 12.84 -21.56 -16.22
CA PHE A 175 14.16 -20.97 -16.51
C PHE A 175 15.31 -21.98 -16.47
N SER A 176 15.18 -23.06 -15.70
CA SER A 176 16.20 -24.14 -15.69
C SER A 176 16.23 -24.94 -16.99
N TYR A 177 15.14 -24.95 -17.77
CA TYR A 177 15.10 -25.59 -19.10
C TYR A 177 15.79 -24.74 -20.17
N PHE A 178 15.66 -23.42 -20.12
CA PHE A 178 16.31 -22.53 -21.11
C PHE A 178 17.83 -22.47 -20.95
N ASN A 179 18.36 -22.50 -19.73
CA ASN A 179 19.81 -22.50 -19.47
C ASN A 179 20.51 -23.84 -19.78
N ARG A 180 19.80 -24.90 -20.19
CA ARG A 180 20.37 -26.16 -20.62
C ARG A 180 20.47 -26.30 -22.14
N LEU A 181 19.96 -25.30 -22.88
CA LEU A 181 19.96 -25.27 -24.35
C LEU A 181 20.95 -24.26 -24.95
N THR A 182 21.72 -23.58 -24.10
CA THR A 182 22.91 -22.79 -24.47
C THR A 182 24.17 -23.42 -23.90
#